data_3618a2be335d2200d5c3bfd699134d28
#
_entry.id   3618a2be335d2200d5c3bfd699134d28
#
_cell.length_a   1.000
_cell.length_b   1.000
_cell.length_c   1.000
_cell.angle_alpha   90.00
_cell.angle_beta   90.00
_cell.angle_gamma   90.00
#
_symmetry.space_group_name_H-M   'P 1'
#
loop_
_entity.id
_entity.type
_entity.pdbx_description
1 polymer ?
#
loop_
_entity_poly.entity_id
_entity_poly.type
_entity_poly.pdbx_seq_one_letter_code
_entity_poly.pdbx_strand_id
1 'polypeptide(L)'
;MKTPAPAHPNILLVDDNRDGLLVRRSVLEELGYGVSVARNGEEGLKLFESAHFDVVVTDYRMPRMNGAELIQWIRKLNPNARIILLSGFVEGLGLTEENTGADVVMAKSSNEPAQLTRWVKRLLNRAARKPPATQKNRPARAKVSSG
;
A
#
# COMPACT_ATOMS: atom_id res chain seq x y z
N MET A 1 17.11 7.72 -14.00
CA MET A 1 16.54 6.69 -14.86
C MET A 1 15.35 6.03 -14.18
N LYS A 2 14.30 5.82 -14.93
CA LYS A 2 13.13 5.16 -14.41
C LYS A 2 13.34 3.67 -14.25
N THR A 3 12.94 3.13 -13.11
CA THR A 3 12.90 1.69 -12.93
C THR A 3 11.64 1.17 -13.65
N PRO A 4 11.78 0.19 -14.55
CA PRO A 4 10.61 -0.36 -15.21
C PRO A 4 9.70 -1.07 -14.21
N ALA A 5 8.41 -1.12 -14.51
CA ALA A 5 7.48 -1.87 -13.67
C ALA A 5 7.88 -3.34 -13.69
N PRO A 6 7.70 -4.06 -12.59
CA PRO A 6 7.97 -5.50 -12.56
C PRO A 6 7.14 -6.23 -13.61
N ALA A 7 7.70 -7.29 -14.21
CA ALA A 7 6.98 -8.09 -15.19
C ALA A 7 5.77 -8.79 -14.58
N HIS A 8 5.90 -9.22 -13.32
CA HIS A 8 4.84 -9.90 -12.59
C HIS A 8 4.73 -9.29 -11.20
N PRO A 9 4.09 -8.11 -11.11
CA PRO A 9 3.96 -7.45 -9.81
C PRO A 9 3.18 -8.30 -8.82
N ASN A 10 3.60 -8.22 -7.56
CA ASN A 10 2.95 -8.94 -6.47
C ASN A 10 2.22 -7.95 -5.57
N ILE A 11 0.96 -8.24 -5.33
CA ILE A 11 0.07 -7.39 -4.52
C ILE A 11 -0.32 -8.15 -3.27
N LEU A 12 -0.26 -7.48 -2.13
CA LEU A 12 -0.78 -8.02 -0.87
C LEU A 12 -2.11 -7.37 -0.58
N LEU A 13 -3.17 -8.17 -0.44
CA LEU A 13 -4.48 -7.69 -0.05
C LEU A 13 -4.76 -8.10 1.39
N VAL A 14 -5.15 -7.14 2.22
CA VAL A 14 -5.47 -7.41 3.63
C VAL A 14 -6.87 -6.90 3.92
N ASP A 15 -7.76 -7.79 4.31
CA ASP A 15 -9.16 -7.45 4.61
C ASP A 15 -9.76 -8.63 5.36
N ASP A 16 -10.56 -8.37 6.38
CA ASP A 16 -11.24 -9.43 7.10
C ASP A 16 -12.53 -9.86 6.40
N ASN A 17 -12.97 -9.14 5.38
CA ASN A 17 -14.15 -9.47 4.60
C ASN A 17 -13.77 -10.35 3.43
N ARG A 18 -14.17 -11.62 3.52
CA ARG A 18 -13.83 -12.62 2.52
C ARG A 18 -14.32 -12.25 1.12
N ASP A 19 -15.55 -11.75 1.02
CA ASP A 19 -16.13 -11.42 -0.27
C ASP A 19 -15.38 -10.27 -0.94
N GLY A 20 -15.01 -9.28 -0.16
CA GLY A 20 -14.21 -8.17 -0.67
C GLY A 20 -12.86 -8.63 -1.20
N LEU A 21 -12.20 -9.55 -0.46
CA LEU A 21 -10.92 -10.11 -0.89
C LEU A 21 -11.07 -10.84 -2.24
N LEU A 22 -12.12 -11.65 -2.38
CA LEU A 22 -12.32 -12.40 -3.61
C LEU A 22 -12.52 -11.50 -4.81
N VAL A 23 -13.32 -10.45 -4.66
CA VAL A 23 -13.57 -9.52 -5.76
C VAL A 23 -12.29 -8.80 -6.16
N ARG A 24 -11.58 -8.25 -5.20
CA ARG A 24 -10.35 -7.50 -5.49
C ARG A 24 -9.27 -8.40 -6.07
N ARG A 25 -9.13 -9.60 -5.52
CA ARG A 25 -8.17 -10.57 -6.03
C ARG A 25 -8.45 -10.90 -7.48
N SER A 26 -9.72 -11.19 -7.80
CA SER A 26 -10.11 -11.54 -9.16
C SER A 26 -9.78 -10.42 -10.14
N VAL A 27 -10.11 -9.19 -9.79
CA VAL A 27 -9.86 -8.03 -10.64
C VAL A 27 -8.37 -7.84 -10.89
N LEU A 28 -7.56 -7.96 -9.85
CA LEU A 28 -6.11 -7.74 -9.97
C LEU A 28 -5.43 -8.90 -10.72
N GLU A 29 -5.88 -10.13 -10.48
CA GLU A 29 -5.31 -11.27 -11.20
C GLU A 29 -5.60 -11.23 -12.68
N GLU A 30 -6.75 -10.69 -13.08
CA GLU A 30 -7.05 -10.51 -14.49
C GLU A 30 -6.06 -9.58 -15.20
N LEU A 31 -5.45 -8.67 -14.44
CA LEU A 31 -4.43 -7.76 -14.98
C LEU A 31 -3.04 -8.40 -15.03
N GLY A 32 -2.91 -9.65 -14.60
CA GLY A 32 -1.64 -10.36 -14.61
C GLY A 32 -0.82 -10.22 -13.33
N TYR A 33 -1.38 -9.66 -12.27
CA TYR A 33 -0.67 -9.51 -11.01
C TYR A 33 -0.75 -10.78 -10.17
N GLY A 34 0.33 -11.08 -9.44
CA GLY A 34 0.28 -12.09 -8.40
C GLY A 34 -0.37 -11.46 -7.17
N VAL A 35 -1.29 -12.19 -6.54
CA VAL A 35 -2.02 -11.66 -5.39
C VAL A 35 -1.93 -12.64 -4.22
N SER A 36 -1.50 -12.15 -3.08
CA SER A 36 -1.57 -12.86 -1.80
C SER A 36 -2.60 -12.18 -0.94
N VAL A 37 -3.32 -12.96 -0.15
CA VAL A 37 -4.38 -12.41 0.70
C VAL A 37 -4.10 -12.70 2.16
N ALA A 38 -4.47 -11.76 3.02
CA ALA A 38 -4.42 -11.91 4.47
C ALA A 38 -5.76 -11.49 5.05
N ARG A 39 -6.20 -12.18 6.08
CA ARG A 39 -7.52 -11.99 6.68
C ARG A 39 -7.50 -11.05 7.87
N ASN A 40 -6.33 -10.60 8.27
CA ASN A 40 -6.18 -9.64 9.37
C ASN A 40 -4.81 -8.99 9.29
N GLY A 41 -4.61 -7.96 10.13
CA GLY A 41 -3.35 -7.19 10.08
C GLY A 41 -2.13 -8.01 10.46
N GLU A 42 -2.27 -8.89 11.43
CA GLU A 42 -1.14 -9.72 11.86
C GLU A 42 -0.68 -10.66 10.77
N GLU A 43 -1.63 -11.30 10.09
CA GLU A 43 -1.32 -12.17 8.97
C GLU A 43 -0.70 -11.38 7.81
N GLY A 44 -1.24 -10.18 7.56
CA GLY A 44 -0.69 -9.30 6.53
C GLY A 44 0.75 -8.91 6.82
N LEU A 45 1.05 -8.59 8.07
CA LEU A 45 2.41 -8.23 8.47
C LEU A 45 3.36 -9.41 8.30
N LYS A 46 2.94 -10.61 8.68
CA LYS A 46 3.76 -11.81 8.51
C LYS A 46 4.07 -12.07 7.05
N LEU A 47 3.08 -11.93 6.18
CA LEU A 47 3.29 -12.10 4.75
C LEU A 47 4.25 -11.03 4.21
N PHE A 48 4.07 -9.80 4.65
CA PHE A 48 4.93 -8.71 4.20
C PHE A 48 6.39 -8.94 4.59
N GLU A 49 6.61 -9.52 5.77
CA GLU A 49 7.98 -9.84 6.23
C GLU A 49 8.59 -10.99 5.46
N SER A 50 7.78 -11.92 4.95
CA SER A 50 8.27 -13.17 4.37
C SER A 50 8.46 -13.13 2.87
N ALA A 51 7.93 -12.12 2.19
CA ALA A 51 7.95 -12.05 0.73
C ALA A 51 8.00 -10.62 0.26
N HIS A 52 8.33 -10.43 -1.01
CA HIS A 52 8.35 -9.10 -1.61
C HIS A 52 6.99 -8.76 -2.20
N PHE A 53 6.48 -7.58 -1.89
CA PHE A 53 5.24 -7.07 -2.46
C PHE A 53 5.49 -5.69 -3.05
N ASP A 54 4.95 -5.47 -4.25
CA ASP A 54 5.10 -4.21 -4.95
C ASP A 54 4.07 -3.18 -4.50
N VAL A 55 2.88 -3.65 -4.10
CA VAL A 55 1.82 -2.79 -3.57
C VAL A 55 1.09 -3.56 -2.47
N VAL A 56 0.73 -2.85 -1.41
CA VAL A 56 -0.11 -3.38 -0.33
C VAL A 56 -1.44 -2.65 -0.38
N VAL A 57 -2.53 -3.39 -0.35
CA VAL A 57 -3.89 -2.83 -0.27
C VAL A 57 -4.50 -3.37 1.01
N THR A 58 -4.84 -2.50 1.95
CA THR A 58 -5.42 -2.92 3.21
C THR A 58 -6.72 -2.19 3.49
N ASP A 59 -7.67 -2.92 4.06
CA ASP A 59 -8.87 -2.32 4.62
C ASP A 59 -8.49 -1.61 5.92
N TYR A 60 -9.23 -0.57 6.28
CA TYR A 60 -9.01 0.12 7.54
C TYR A 60 -9.58 -0.66 8.72
N ARG A 61 -10.84 -1.06 8.61
CA ARG A 61 -11.55 -1.67 9.75
C ARG A 61 -11.32 -3.17 9.79
N MET A 62 -10.50 -3.59 10.75
CA MET A 62 -10.19 -4.99 10.98
C MET A 62 -10.08 -5.20 12.49
N PRO A 63 -10.42 -6.40 12.98
CA PRO A 63 -10.31 -6.66 14.42
C PRO A 63 -8.83 -6.65 14.85
N ARG A 64 -8.61 -6.22 16.08
CA ARG A 64 -7.32 -6.20 16.76
C ARG A 64 -6.32 -5.20 16.20
N MET A 65 -6.05 -5.20 14.92
CA MET A 65 -5.13 -4.27 14.29
C MET A 65 -5.83 -3.66 13.09
N ASN A 66 -6.09 -2.35 13.12
CA ASN A 66 -6.71 -1.69 11.97
C ASN A 66 -5.67 -1.40 10.89
N GLY A 67 -6.16 -0.95 9.72
CA GLY A 67 -5.27 -0.73 8.59
C GLY A 67 -4.20 0.33 8.83
N ALA A 68 -4.52 1.37 9.58
CA ALA A 68 -3.53 2.41 9.87
C ALA A 68 -2.42 1.88 10.77
N GLU A 69 -2.77 1.02 11.73
CA GLU A 69 -1.76 0.38 12.58
C GLU A 69 -0.88 -0.56 11.77
N LEU A 70 -1.48 -1.33 10.87
CA LEU A 70 -0.71 -2.20 9.98
C LEU A 70 0.27 -1.38 9.14
N ILE A 71 -0.18 -0.26 8.61
CA ILE A 71 0.68 0.62 7.80
C ILE A 71 1.88 1.10 8.61
N GLN A 72 1.68 1.44 9.88
CA GLN A 72 2.79 1.89 10.72
C GLN A 72 3.86 0.79 10.86
N TRP A 73 3.43 -0.46 11.04
CA TRP A 73 4.36 -1.58 11.13
C TRP A 73 5.08 -1.80 9.80
N ILE A 74 4.34 -1.73 8.68
CA ILE A 74 4.94 -1.91 7.36
C ILE A 74 5.98 -0.82 7.10
N ARG A 75 5.67 0.43 7.46
CA ARG A 75 6.61 1.55 7.27
C ARG A 75 7.89 1.40 8.05
N LYS A 76 7.84 0.73 9.20
CA LYS A 76 9.06 0.45 9.96
C LYS A 76 9.94 -0.55 9.23
N LEU A 77 9.33 -1.51 8.53
CA LEU A 77 10.07 -2.52 7.77
C LEU A 77 10.56 -1.96 6.43
N ASN A 78 9.73 -1.14 5.79
CA ASN A 78 10.06 -0.56 4.49
C ASN A 78 9.37 0.80 4.35
N PRO A 79 10.10 1.90 4.59
CA PRO A 79 9.52 3.23 4.47
C PRO A 79 9.02 3.56 3.06
N ASN A 80 9.51 2.84 2.05
CA ASN A 80 9.16 3.10 0.65
C ASN A 80 8.06 2.17 0.12
N ALA A 81 7.46 1.37 0.98
CA ALA A 81 6.35 0.50 0.56
C ALA A 81 5.23 1.34 -0.06
N ARG A 82 4.59 0.80 -1.07
CA ARG A 82 3.48 1.46 -1.75
C ARG A 82 2.19 0.89 -1.19
N ILE A 83 1.39 1.75 -0.57
CA ILE A 83 0.26 1.31 0.24
C ILE A 83 -1.00 2.07 -0.10
N ILE A 84 -2.08 1.32 -0.33
CA ILE A 84 -3.44 1.85 -0.52
C ILE A 84 -4.27 1.42 0.67
N LEU A 85 -4.96 2.38 1.28
CA LEU A 85 -5.88 2.13 2.39
C LEU A 85 -7.31 2.30 1.89
N LEU A 86 -8.17 1.33 2.18
CA LEU A 86 -9.57 1.36 1.81
C LEU A 86 -10.44 1.51 3.06
N SER A 87 -11.46 2.34 2.97
CA SER A 87 -12.40 2.50 4.09
C SER A 87 -13.79 2.89 3.60
N GLY A 88 -14.80 2.36 4.26
CA GLY A 88 -16.18 2.76 4.00
C GLY A 88 -16.52 4.15 4.55
N PHE A 89 -15.70 4.69 5.45
CA PHE A 89 -15.99 5.95 6.14
C PHE A 89 -14.78 6.87 6.17
N VAL A 90 -14.19 7.14 4.99
CA VAL A 90 -12.98 7.98 4.92
C VAL A 90 -13.23 9.34 5.54
N GLU A 91 -14.31 10.01 5.14
CA GLU A 91 -14.61 11.36 5.65
C GLU A 91 -15.04 11.33 7.11
N GLY A 92 -15.92 10.39 7.46
CA GLY A 92 -16.41 10.28 8.83
C GLY A 92 -15.33 9.99 9.85
N LEU A 93 -14.28 9.27 9.43
CA LEU A 93 -13.16 8.94 10.31
C LEU A 93 -11.99 9.92 10.17
N GLY A 94 -12.06 10.84 9.21
CA GLY A 94 -10.99 11.81 8.99
C GLY A 94 -9.70 11.18 8.51
N LEU A 95 -9.79 10.08 7.75
CA LEU A 95 -8.60 9.38 7.28
C LEU A 95 -7.94 10.13 6.14
N THR A 96 -6.63 10.33 6.26
CA THR A 96 -5.83 11.00 5.23
C THR A 96 -4.55 10.23 5.01
N GLU A 97 -3.86 10.54 3.92
CA GLU A 97 -2.56 9.96 3.67
C GLU A 97 -1.58 10.34 4.78
N GLU A 98 -1.68 11.56 5.28
CA GLU A 98 -0.79 12.02 6.32
C GLU A 98 -0.98 11.29 7.64
N ASN A 99 -2.24 11.15 8.09
CA ASN A 99 -2.45 10.57 9.42
C ASN A 99 -2.45 9.04 9.41
N THR A 100 -2.53 8.41 8.26
CA THR A 100 -2.48 6.95 8.16
C THR A 100 -1.13 6.42 7.68
N GLY A 101 -0.38 7.23 6.95
CA GLY A 101 0.87 6.80 6.34
C GLY A 101 0.69 6.10 5.00
N ALA A 102 -0.54 5.98 4.51
CA ALA A 102 -0.80 5.39 3.20
C ALA A 102 -0.37 6.34 2.08
N ASP A 103 -0.04 5.78 0.92
CA ASP A 103 0.20 6.60 -0.28
C ASP A 103 -1.12 7.08 -0.86
N VAL A 104 -2.17 6.27 -0.72
CA VAL A 104 -3.50 6.58 -1.23
C VAL A 104 -4.53 6.12 -0.21
N VAL A 105 -5.50 6.97 0.09
CA VAL A 105 -6.67 6.61 0.89
C VAL A 105 -7.88 6.65 -0.03
N MET A 106 -8.59 5.53 -0.14
CA MET A 106 -9.74 5.40 -1.03
C MET A 106 -10.99 5.04 -0.26
N ALA A 107 -12.11 5.61 -0.69
CA ALA A 107 -13.41 5.23 -0.16
C ALA A 107 -13.89 3.97 -0.87
N LYS A 108 -14.54 3.08 -0.14
CA LYS A 108 -15.22 1.94 -0.70
C LYS A 108 -16.52 2.43 -1.34
N SER A 109 -16.70 2.13 -2.62
CA SER A 109 -17.88 2.57 -3.38
C SER A 109 -18.11 1.58 -4.50
N SER A 110 -19.19 1.80 -5.28
CA SER A 110 -19.47 0.94 -6.43
C SER A 110 -18.38 1.01 -7.50
N ASN A 111 -17.63 2.12 -7.53
CA ASN A 111 -16.52 2.29 -8.47
C ASN A 111 -15.18 1.84 -7.90
N GLU A 112 -15.16 1.29 -6.70
CA GLU A 112 -13.91 0.97 -6.03
C GLU A 112 -13.01 0.01 -6.83
N PRO A 113 -13.53 -1.05 -7.47
CA PRO A 113 -12.64 -1.93 -8.24
C PRO A 113 -11.91 -1.20 -9.37
N ALA A 114 -12.61 -0.34 -10.11
CA ALA A 114 -11.99 0.42 -11.19
C ALA A 114 -10.97 1.42 -10.65
N GLN A 115 -11.29 2.11 -9.57
CA GLN A 115 -10.38 3.05 -8.95
C GLN A 115 -9.15 2.34 -8.40
N LEU A 116 -9.35 1.18 -7.79
CA LEU A 116 -8.26 0.39 -7.23
C LEU A 116 -7.27 -0.01 -8.32
N THR A 117 -7.76 -0.54 -9.43
CA THR A 117 -6.86 -0.96 -10.53
C THR A 117 -6.10 0.23 -11.08
N ARG A 118 -6.75 1.38 -11.18
CA ARG A 118 -6.08 2.60 -11.66
C ARG A 118 -4.96 3.03 -10.73
N TRP A 119 -5.22 3.02 -9.43
CA TRP A 119 -4.20 3.42 -8.45
C TRP A 119 -3.07 2.42 -8.36
N VAL A 120 -3.38 1.12 -8.44
CA VAL A 120 -2.32 0.09 -8.45
C VAL A 120 -1.40 0.31 -9.64
N LYS A 121 -1.96 0.50 -10.84
CA LYS A 121 -1.14 0.76 -12.03
C LYS A 121 -0.29 2.01 -11.87
N ARG A 122 -0.87 3.07 -11.31
CA ARG A 122 -0.15 4.32 -11.12
C ARG A 122 1.01 4.15 -10.15
N LEU A 123 0.77 3.44 -9.05
CA LEU A 123 1.82 3.21 -8.07
C LEU A 123 2.93 2.32 -8.63
N LEU A 124 2.57 1.31 -9.42
CA LEU A 124 3.56 0.43 -10.04
C LEU A 124 4.42 1.15 -11.07
N ASN A 125 3.83 2.11 -11.78
CA ASN A 125 4.54 2.86 -12.81
C ASN A 125 5.29 4.07 -12.26
N ARG A 126 5.09 4.38 -10.98
CA ARG A 126 5.83 5.46 -10.36
C ARG A 126 7.31 5.08 -10.33
N ALA A 127 8.17 5.98 -10.74
CA ALA A 127 9.61 5.79 -10.56
C ALA A 127 9.86 5.43 -9.11
N ALA A 128 10.91 4.63 -8.86
CA ALA A 128 11.27 4.29 -7.51
C ALA A 128 11.10 5.55 -6.65
N ARG A 129 10.33 5.44 -5.57
CA ARG A 129 9.94 6.58 -4.77
C ARG A 129 11.19 7.35 -4.39
N LYS A 130 11.26 8.62 -4.77
CA LYS A 130 12.40 9.43 -4.40
C LYS A 130 12.41 9.56 -2.89
N PRO A 131 13.56 9.35 -2.25
CA PRO A 131 13.63 9.65 -0.84
C PRO A 131 13.26 11.12 -0.66
N PRO A 132 12.63 11.48 0.45
CA PRO A 132 12.31 12.87 0.71
C PRO A 132 13.58 13.69 0.55
N ALA A 133 13.47 14.75 -0.16
CA ALA A 133 14.65 15.56 -0.42
C ALA A 133 15.33 15.93 0.90
N THR A 134 15.30 15.45 1.30
CA THR A 134 15.83 15.42 2.06
C THR A 134 16.31 14.64 2.81
N GLN A 135 16.16 14.38 2.54
CA GLN A 135 16.49 13.61 2.72
C GLN A 135 17.45 13.28 2.56
N LYS A 136 17.33 13.63 2.01
CA LYS A 136 17.94 13.62 1.62
C LYS A 136 18.66 13.63 1.94
N ASN A 137 18.59 13.52 1.87
CA ASN A 137 19.16 13.81 1.90
C ASN A 137 19.79 13.79 2.32
N ARG A 138 19.99 13.99 2.45
CA ARG A 138 20.51 14.36 2.63
C ARG A 138 21.24 14.55 3.06
N PRO A 139 21.46 14.50 3.06
CA PRO A 139 22.20 14.91 3.34
C PRO A 139 22.72 14.89 3.60
N ALA A 140 22.91 14.89 3.49
CA ALA A 140 23.31 15.29 3.58
C ALA A 140 23.86 15.20 3.75
N ARG A 141 24.13 15.35 3.65
CA ARG A 141 24.45 15.76 3.60
C ARG A 141 24.96 15.97 3.80
N ALA A 142 25.21 15.96 3.82
CA ALA A 142 25.45 16.58 3.87
C ALA A 142 25.90 16.60 3.94
N LYS A 143 26.21 16.75 3.93
CA LYS A 143 26.32 17.24 3.86
C LYS A 143 26.75 17.43 3.88
N VAL A 144 27.02 17.38 3.88
CA VAL A 144 27.20 18.04 3.79
C VAL A 144 27.53 18.27 3.73
N SER A 145 27.92 18.36 3.81
CA SER A 145 28.04 18.98 3.79
C SER A 145 28.19 19.20 3.73
N SER A 146 28.48 19.26 3.84
CA SER A 146 28.34 19.73 3.81
C SER A 146 28.19 19.80 3.79
N GLY A 147 28.13 19.73 3.98
CA GLY A 147 27.70 20.13 4.08
C GLY A 147 27.48 20.07 3.96
#